data_d5ed1789e27b2b030eeb70160439c9d2
#
_entry.id   d5ed1789e27b2b030eeb70160439c9d2
#
_cell.length_a   1.000
_cell.length_b   1.000
_cell.length_c   1.000
_cell.angle_alpha   90.00
_cell.angle_beta   90.00
_cell.angle_gamma   90.00
#
_symmetry.space_group_name_H-M   'P 1'
#
loop_
_entity.id
_entity.type
_entity.pdbx_description
1 polymer ?
#
loop_
_entity_poly.entity_id
_entity_poly.type
_entity_poly.pdbx_seq_one_letter_code
_entity_poly.pdbx_strand_id
1 'polypeptide(L)' 'MADLQWDGNSKEMFAKLIESSPKPFRAMTEKKLSAAIANKAGDGGTVTEDIVIECTKEVTPKPFIGMALKHIEPLMSK' A
#
# COMPACT_ATOMS: atom_id res chain seq x y z
N MET A 1 0.87 -3.83 18.74
CA MET A 1 0.41 -3.60 17.36
C MET A 1 -0.51 -4.73 16.92
N ALA A 2 -1.66 -4.38 16.42
CA ALA A 2 -2.59 -5.40 15.92
C ALA A 2 -2.05 -5.96 14.61
N ASP A 3 -2.09 -7.29 14.48
CA ASP A 3 -1.68 -7.94 13.25
C ASP A 3 -2.79 -7.83 12.22
N LEU A 4 -2.47 -7.30 11.07
CA LEU A 4 -3.41 -7.20 9.97
C LEU A 4 -3.41 -8.48 9.16
N GLN A 5 -4.58 -8.85 8.67
CA GLN A 5 -4.71 -9.97 7.74
C GLN A 5 -4.57 -9.41 6.33
N TRP A 6 -3.73 -10.04 5.52
CA TRP A 6 -3.48 -9.60 4.15
C TRP A 6 -4.17 -10.56 3.19
N ASP A 7 -5.11 -10.03 2.43
CA ASP A 7 -5.90 -10.83 1.49
C ASP A 7 -5.35 -10.72 0.07
N GLY A 8 -5.41 -11.80 -0.67
CA GLY A 8 -4.91 -11.84 -2.03
C GLY A 8 -3.45 -11.44 -2.10
N ASN A 9 -3.10 -10.58 -3.03
CA ASN A 9 -1.73 -10.09 -3.22
C ASN A 9 -1.48 -8.74 -2.55
N SER A 10 -2.34 -8.35 -1.62
CA SER A 10 -2.23 -7.04 -0.98
C SER A 10 -0.87 -6.81 -0.32
N LYS A 11 -0.33 -7.83 0.33
CA LYS A 11 0.97 -7.71 0.99
C LYS A 11 2.09 -7.50 -0.02
N GLU A 12 2.04 -8.21 -1.15
CA GLU A 12 3.03 -8.05 -2.21
C GLU A 12 2.92 -6.68 -2.86
N MET A 13 1.70 -6.17 -3.04
CA MET A 13 1.48 -4.83 -3.55
C MET A 13 2.09 -3.79 -2.62
N PHE A 14 1.89 -3.96 -1.32
CA PHE A 14 2.45 -3.07 -0.31
C PHE A 14 3.98 -3.06 -0.38
N ALA A 15 4.58 -4.25 -0.43
CA ALA A 15 6.03 -4.39 -0.51
C ALA A 15 6.58 -3.74 -1.78
N LYS A 16 5.88 -3.94 -2.90
CA LYS A 16 6.30 -3.38 -4.17
C LYS A 16 6.27 -1.84 -4.16
N LEU A 17 5.25 -1.28 -3.54
CA LEU A 17 5.14 0.17 -3.41
C LEU A 17 6.32 0.75 -2.63
N ILE A 18 6.71 0.07 -1.56
CA ILE A 18 7.84 0.50 -0.75
C ILE A 18 9.13 0.37 -1.56
N GLU A 19 9.32 -0.75 -2.26
CA GLU A 19 10.49 -0.97 -3.10
C GLU A 19 10.63 0.08 -4.20
N SER A 20 9.50 0.52 -4.77
CA SER A 20 9.52 1.49 -5.85
C SER A 20 9.84 2.90 -5.37
N SER A 21 9.80 3.14 -4.08
CA SER A 21 10.16 4.43 -3.51
C SER A 21 11.68 4.59 -3.46
N PRO A 22 12.19 5.81 -3.68
CA PRO A 22 13.62 6.07 -3.50
C PRO A 22 14.05 5.75 -2.07
N LYS A 23 15.28 5.26 -1.91
CA LYS A 23 15.79 4.87 -0.60
C LYS A 23 15.57 5.90 0.51
N PRO A 24 15.85 7.20 0.27
CA PRO A 24 15.64 8.19 1.33
C PRO A 24 14.21 8.32 1.79
N PHE A 25 13.25 7.91 0.95
CA PHE A 25 11.83 8.05 1.27
C PHE A 25 11.14 6.75 1.63
N ARG A 26 11.85 5.62 1.57
CA ARG A 26 11.24 4.32 1.85
C ARG A 26 10.63 4.22 3.24
N ALA A 27 11.38 4.64 4.26
CA ALA A 27 10.91 4.58 5.63
C ALA A 27 9.66 5.44 5.82
N MET A 28 9.65 6.62 5.22
CA MET A 28 8.51 7.52 5.30
C MET A 28 7.31 6.95 4.57
N THR A 29 7.53 6.41 3.38
CA THR A 29 6.46 5.79 2.58
C THR A 29 5.84 4.61 3.34
N GLU A 30 6.70 3.75 3.89
CA GLU A 30 6.23 2.60 4.67
C GLU A 30 5.38 3.06 5.85
N LYS A 31 5.85 4.06 6.58
CA LYS A 31 5.14 4.55 7.75
C LYS A 31 3.78 5.15 7.38
N LYS A 32 3.76 6.00 6.38
CA LYS A 32 2.52 6.64 5.92
C LYS A 32 1.53 5.64 5.36
N LEU A 33 2.03 4.74 4.53
CA LEU A 33 1.19 3.75 3.89
C LEU A 33 0.64 2.76 4.93
N SER A 34 1.48 2.32 5.85
CA SER A 34 1.05 1.43 6.93
C SER A 34 -0.03 2.06 7.78
N ALA A 35 0.14 3.34 8.13
CA ALA A 35 -0.84 4.05 8.93
C ALA A 35 -2.17 4.17 8.19
N ALA A 36 -2.13 4.49 6.91
CA ALA A 36 -3.34 4.61 6.11
C ALA A 36 -4.06 3.26 5.97
N ILE A 37 -3.30 2.20 5.74
CA ILE A 37 -3.85 0.85 5.64
C ILE A 37 -4.49 0.42 6.96
N ALA A 38 -3.79 0.62 8.06
CA ALA A 38 -4.31 0.27 9.37
C ALA A 38 -5.58 1.05 9.70
N ASN A 39 -5.62 2.32 9.29
CA ASN A 39 -6.78 3.16 9.52
C ASN A 39 -8.00 2.66 8.75
N LYS A 40 -7.82 2.23 7.52
CA LYS A 40 -8.92 1.75 6.68
C LYS A 40 -9.36 0.33 7.07
N ALA A 41 -8.41 -0.54 7.38
CA ALA A 41 -8.72 -1.91 7.75
C ALA A 41 -9.20 -2.04 9.19
N GLY A 42 -8.78 -1.12 10.06
CA GLY A 42 -9.08 -1.19 11.48
C GLY A 42 -8.17 -2.18 12.20
N ASP A 43 -8.27 -2.21 13.52
CA ASP A 43 -7.48 -3.12 14.34
C ASP A 43 -7.85 -4.56 14.07
N GLY A 44 -6.87 -5.36 13.66
CA GLY A 44 -7.11 -6.76 13.35
C GLY A 44 -7.97 -6.98 12.12
N GLY A 45 -8.13 -5.94 11.31
CA GLY A 45 -8.93 -6.03 10.09
C GLY A 45 -8.21 -6.69 8.94
N THR A 46 -8.92 -6.91 7.83
CA THR A 46 -8.39 -7.51 6.64
C THR A 46 -7.99 -6.45 5.63
N VAL A 47 -6.76 -6.53 5.15
CA VAL A 47 -6.26 -5.62 4.12
C VAL A 47 -6.50 -6.27 2.75
N THR A 48 -7.34 -5.65 1.95
CA THR A 48 -7.63 -6.13 0.61
C THR A 48 -6.78 -5.35 -0.40
N GLU A 49 -6.75 -5.86 -1.64
CA GLU A 49 -6.04 -5.16 -2.71
C GLU A 49 -6.64 -3.77 -2.94
N ASP A 50 -7.95 -3.66 -2.83
CA ASP A 50 -8.63 -2.36 -2.98
C ASP A 50 -8.18 -1.37 -1.91
N ILE A 51 -8.01 -1.83 -0.68
CA ILE A 51 -7.54 -0.98 0.41
C ILE A 51 -6.13 -0.45 0.10
N VAL A 52 -5.25 -1.33 -0.40
CA VAL A 52 -3.90 -0.93 -0.77
C VAL A 52 -3.94 0.15 -1.85
N ILE A 53 -4.78 -0.03 -2.86
CA ILE A 53 -4.91 0.94 -3.94
C ILE A 53 -5.41 2.29 -3.42
N GLU A 54 -6.44 2.27 -2.58
CA GLU A 54 -6.98 3.50 -2.02
C GLU A 54 -5.95 4.22 -1.17
N CYS A 55 -5.23 3.50 -0.34
CA CYS A 55 -4.19 4.09 0.50
C CYS A 55 -3.06 4.66 -0.35
N THR A 56 -2.70 3.96 -1.42
CA THR A 56 -1.70 4.45 -2.36
C THR A 56 -2.11 5.81 -2.92
N LYS A 57 -3.37 5.94 -3.31
CA LYS A 57 -3.87 7.21 -3.86
C LYS A 57 -3.84 8.32 -2.82
N GLU A 58 -4.08 7.98 -1.56
CA GLU A 58 -4.10 8.98 -0.49
C GLU A 58 -2.71 9.48 -0.10
N VAL A 59 -1.74 8.58 -0.05
CA VAL A 59 -0.39 8.95 0.42
C VAL A 59 0.54 9.36 -0.70
N THR A 60 0.18 9.13 -1.95
CA THR A 60 1.02 9.46 -3.10
C THR A 60 0.58 10.77 -3.71
N PRO A 61 1.50 11.70 -4.00
CA PRO A 61 1.15 12.93 -4.72
C PRO A 61 0.54 12.61 -6.07
N LYS A 62 -0.42 13.42 -6.47
CA LYS A 62 -1.15 13.22 -7.73
C LYS A 62 -0.29 12.91 -8.94
N PRO A 63 0.83 13.65 -9.19
CA PRO A 63 1.67 13.37 -10.36
C PRO A 63 2.27 11.96 -10.37
N PHE A 64 2.36 11.33 -9.21
CA PHE A 64 3.01 10.02 -9.08
C PHE A 64 2.04 8.87 -8.87
N ILE A 65 0.73 9.15 -8.73
CA ILE A 65 -0.26 8.10 -8.50
C ILE A 65 -0.29 7.09 -9.64
N GLY A 66 -0.31 7.58 -10.88
CA GLY A 66 -0.34 6.69 -12.03
C GLY A 66 0.86 5.77 -12.08
N MET A 67 2.04 6.30 -11.77
CA MET A 67 3.27 5.52 -11.75
C MET A 67 3.23 4.47 -10.65
N ALA A 68 2.80 4.85 -9.46
CA ALA A 68 2.67 3.92 -8.33
C ALA A 68 1.71 2.78 -8.66
N LEU A 69 0.57 3.11 -9.27
CA LEU A 69 -0.42 2.10 -9.64
C LEU A 69 0.12 1.13 -10.68
N LYS A 70 0.94 1.61 -11.61
CA LYS A 70 1.57 0.76 -12.61
C LYS A 70 2.47 -0.30 -11.98
N HIS A 71 3.09 0.00 -10.86
CA HIS A 71 3.95 -0.95 -10.17
C HIS A 71 3.16 -2.09 -9.52
N ILE A 72 1.93 -1.83 -9.12
CA ILE A 72 1.15 -2.81 -8.39
C ILE A 72 0.08 -3.49 -9.24
N GLU A 73 -0.32 -2.92 -10.35
CA GLU A 73 -1.32 -3.53 -11.24
C GLU A 73 -0.98 -4.97 -11.62
N PRO A 74 0.27 -5.28 -12.02
CA PRO A 74 0.61 -6.67 -12.38
C PRO A 74 0.48 -7.65 -11.21
N LEU A 75 0.48 -7.15 -9.98
CA LEU A 75 0.37 -7.99 -8.79
C LEU A 75 -1.07 -8.21 -8.35
N MET A 76 -2.00 -7.47 -8.91
CA MET A 76 -3.41 -7.65 -8.57
C MET A 76 -3.91 -8.99 -9.07
N SER A 77 -4.73 -9.65 -8.25
CA SER A 77 -5.23 -10.98 -8.59
C SER A 77 -6.33 -10.96 -9.64
N LYS A 78 -6.74 -9.79 -10.05
CA LYS A 78 -7.75 -9.64 -11.12
C LYS A 78 -7.12 -9.22 -12.41
#